data_c5092aa8212ea9baf1f6d249d1fd5e58
#
_entry.id   c5092aa8212ea9baf1f6d249d1fd5e58
#
_cell.length_a   1.000
_cell.length_b   1.000
_cell.length_c   1.000
_cell.angle_alpha   90.00
_cell.angle_beta   90.00
_cell.angle_gamma   90.00
#
_symmetry.space_group_name_H-M   'P 1'
#
loop_
_entity.id
_entity.type
_entity.pdbx_description
1 polymer ?
#
loop_
_entity_poly.entity_id
_entity_poly.type
_entity_poly.pdbx_seq_one_letter_code
_entity_poly.pdbx_strand_id
1 'polypeptide(L)'
;MRIQLSEHFTYRKLLRFTLPSVIMMVCTSIYGVVDGVFVSNFVGSDAFAAVNLIMPFLMVLGAVGFMLGTGGSALVAYTLGAGSEKRANEIFSLLIYVLIGLGAVFTIGGIAFLTPMSRLLGADETMLPVCVSYGRIVLLGLIPYMLQNTFQSFLVTAERPQLGLYVTIAAGVTNIVLDALFVAVLQWGVEGAALATILSQFVGGAIPLVYFLRPNSSKLRLGRTSFHGRALLKACANGSSEFMTNISMSVVNMLYNWQLMRLMGSGGVAVYGVIMYVNFIFIAIFLGYSMGSAPIVGYHYGAGNRTELRGLLRKSLCIITVMSVVLTAAALLLARPLSLIFVSKEP
;
A
#
# COMPACT_ATOMS: atom_id res chain seq x y z
N MET A 1 -8.64 -26.05 1.98
CA MET A 1 -9.68 -25.74 2.98
C MET A 1 -9.66 -24.25 3.24
N ARG A 2 -10.81 -23.55 3.11
CA ARG A 2 -10.93 -22.11 3.30
C ARG A 2 -11.03 -21.84 4.81
N ILE A 3 -10.18 -20.99 5.35
CA ILE A 3 -10.24 -20.58 6.76
C ILE A 3 -11.25 -19.44 6.87
N GLN A 4 -12.24 -19.58 7.76
CA GLN A 4 -13.27 -18.57 8.01
C GLN A 4 -12.87 -17.69 9.20
N LEU A 5 -13.32 -16.43 9.21
CA LEU A 5 -13.07 -15.50 10.32
C LEU A 5 -13.71 -15.97 11.64
N SER A 6 -14.79 -16.77 11.57
CA SER A 6 -15.50 -17.29 12.72
C SER A 6 -14.83 -18.47 13.44
N GLU A 7 -13.79 -19.05 12.83
CA GLU A 7 -13.13 -20.24 13.38
C GLU A 7 -12.21 -19.89 14.57
N HIS A 8 -11.93 -20.94 15.39
CA HIS A 8 -10.85 -20.83 16.38
C HIS A 8 -9.49 -20.82 15.70
N PHE A 9 -8.65 -19.83 16.01
CA PHE A 9 -7.33 -19.64 15.42
C PHE A 9 -6.23 -20.24 16.31
N THR A 10 -5.65 -21.35 15.87
CA THR A 10 -4.36 -21.85 16.36
C THR A 10 -3.21 -21.04 15.73
N TYR A 11 -1.99 -21.15 16.26
CA TYR A 11 -0.80 -20.53 15.63
C TYR A 11 -0.67 -20.86 14.14
N ARG A 12 -0.83 -22.15 13.80
CA ARG A 12 -0.74 -22.61 12.40
C ARG A 12 -1.81 -22.02 11.50
N LYS A 13 -3.07 -21.92 11.98
CA LYS A 13 -4.15 -21.32 11.21
C LYS A 13 -3.95 -19.81 11.05
N LEU A 14 -3.53 -19.13 12.11
CA LEU A 14 -3.27 -17.70 12.09
C LEU A 14 -2.17 -17.35 11.09
N LEU A 15 -1.02 -18.04 11.15
CA LEU A 15 0.07 -17.86 10.19
C LEU A 15 -0.37 -18.19 8.76
N ARG A 16 -1.11 -19.30 8.55
CA ARG A 16 -1.58 -19.67 7.22
C ARG A 16 -2.57 -18.66 6.61
N PHE A 17 -3.35 -17.99 7.45
CA PHE A 17 -4.30 -16.97 7.01
C PHE A 17 -3.60 -15.63 6.73
N THR A 18 -2.64 -15.23 7.55
CA THR A 18 -1.93 -13.94 7.44
C THR A 18 -0.78 -13.97 6.43
N LEU A 19 -0.17 -15.13 6.18
CA LEU A 19 0.97 -15.28 5.27
C LEU A 19 0.74 -14.70 3.86
N PRO A 20 -0.41 -14.91 3.19
CA PRO A 20 -0.65 -14.28 1.90
C PRO A 20 -0.59 -12.74 1.97
N SER A 21 -1.10 -12.13 3.06
CA SER A 21 -1.04 -10.69 3.27
C SER A 21 0.38 -10.20 3.50
N VAL A 22 1.20 -10.97 4.22
CA VAL A 22 2.64 -10.67 4.41
C VAL A 22 3.36 -10.70 3.07
N ILE A 23 3.18 -11.77 2.28
CA ILE A 23 3.81 -11.90 0.96
C ILE A 23 3.32 -10.78 0.03
N MET A 24 2.03 -10.42 0.07
CA MET A 24 1.45 -9.34 -0.72
C MET A 24 2.16 -8.01 -0.44
N MET A 25 2.38 -7.66 0.84
CA MET A 25 3.07 -6.43 1.23
C MET A 25 4.55 -6.44 0.84
N VAL A 26 5.22 -7.57 1.00
CA VAL A 26 6.63 -7.72 0.56
C VAL A 26 6.73 -7.58 -0.96
N CYS A 27 5.85 -8.23 -1.74
CA CYS A 27 5.82 -8.08 -3.19
C CYS A 27 5.59 -6.62 -3.60
N THR A 28 4.65 -5.92 -2.94
CA THR A 28 4.38 -4.50 -3.17
C THR A 28 5.64 -3.65 -2.96
N SER A 29 6.41 -3.93 -1.90
CA SER A 29 7.66 -3.22 -1.63
C SER A 29 8.72 -3.52 -2.69
N ILE A 30 8.84 -4.78 -3.13
CA ILE A 30 9.85 -5.20 -4.11
C ILE A 30 9.61 -4.53 -5.47
N TYR A 31 8.37 -4.55 -6.00
CA TYR A 31 8.16 -3.95 -7.32
C TYR A 31 8.23 -2.42 -7.28
N GLY A 32 7.94 -1.76 -6.15
CA GLY A 32 8.22 -0.35 -5.98
C GLY A 32 9.72 -0.01 -6.08
N VAL A 33 10.59 -0.89 -5.55
CA VAL A 33 12.05 -0.76 -5.71
C VAL A 33 12.46 -0.97 -7.17
N VAL A 34 11.89 -1.98 -7.84
CA VAL A 34 12.19 -2.29 -9.25
C VAL A 34 11.80 -1.14 -10.17
N ASP A 35 10.62 -0.54 -9.99
CA ASP A 35 10.18 0.65 -10.72
C ASP A 35 11.20 1.80 -10.57
N GLY A 36 11.65 2.09 -9.34
CA GLY A 36 12.68 3.09 -9.08
C GLY A 36 14.01 2.78 -9.80
N VAL A 37 14.41 1.52 -9.88
CA VAL A 37 15.61 1.08 -10.62
C VAL A 37 15.46 1.32 -12.12
N PHE A 38 14.29 1.06 -12.71
CA PHE A 38 14.06 1.33 -14.13
C PHE A 38 14.15 2.84 -14.43
N VAL A 39 13.48 3.67 -13.63
CA VAL A 39 13.54 5.13 -13.81
C VAL A 39 14.97 5.65 -13.66
N SER A 40 15.69 5.24 -12.63
CA SER A 40 17.05 5.69 -12.36
C SER A 40 18.03 5.33 -13.46
N ASN A 41 17.98 4.07 -13.98
CA ASN A 41 18.97 3.59 -14.95
C ASN A 41 18.67 3.95 -16.40
N PHE A 42 17.41 4.06 -16.78
CA PHE A 42 17.02 4.25 -18.19
C PHE A 42 16.54 5.66 -18.52
N VAL A 43 16.07 6.43 -17.52
CA VAL A 43 15.59 7.80 -17.77
C VAL A 43 16.61 8.85 -17.32
N GLY A 44 17.35 8.55 -16.28
CA GLY A 44 18.42 9.39 -15.76
C GLY A 44 18.15 9.95 -14.36
N SER A 45 19.21 10.45 -13.72
CA SER A 45 19.21 10.94 -12.35
C SER A 45 18.30 12.14 -12.13
N ASP A 46 18.26 13.08 -13.06
CA ASP A 46 17.49 14.32 -12.95
C ASP A 46 15.98 14.04 -13.02
N ALA A 47 15.57 13.14 -13.93
CA ALA A 47 14.21 12.67 -14.02
C ALA A 47 13.79 11.88 -12.78
N PHE A 48 14.66 11.03 -12.26
CA PHE A 48 14.43 10.31 -11.00
C PHE A 48 14.27 11.26 -9.81
N ALA A 49 15.10 12.32 -9.73
CA ALA A 49 14.97 13.35 -8.71
C ALA A 49 13.64 14.10 -8.80
N ALA A 50 13.18 14.46 -10.01
CA ALA A 50 11.91 15.13 -10.23
C ALA A 50 10.71 14.24 -9.83
N VAL A 51 10.74 12.94 -10.16
CA VAL A 51 9.73 11.97 -9.73
C VAL A 51 9.68 11.88 -8.20
N ASN A 52 10.83 11.73 -7.54
CA ASN A 52 10.89 11.66 -6.08
C ASN A 52 10.43 12.95 -5.38
N LEU A 53 10.61 14.10 -6.03
CA LEU A 53 10.14 15.38 -5.50
C LEU A 53 8.62 15.46 -5.43
N ILE A 54 7.90 15.00 -6.47
CA ILE A 54 6.44 15.08 -6.53
C ILE A 54 5.72 13.90 -5.83
N MET A 55 6.43 12.78 -5.62
CA MET A 55 5.88 11.57 -5.00
C MET A 55 5.17 11.80 -3.65
N PRO A 56 5.70 12.59 -2.69
CA PRO A 56 5.01 12.83 -1.43
C PRO A 56 3.60 13.42 -1.60
N PHE A 57 3.43 14.34 -2.55
CA PHE A 57 2.12 14.92 -2.86
C PHE A 57 1.14 13.86 -3.38
N LEU A 58 1.57 13.03 -4.33
CA LEU A 58 0.77 11.95 -4.90
C LEU A 58 0.41 10.91 -3.84
N MET A 59 1.36 10.56 -2.97
CA MET A 59 1.16 9.60 -1.89
C MET A 59 0.15 10.08 -0.85
N VAL A 60 0.16 11.36 -0.49
CA VAL A 60 -0.82 11.94 0.45
C VAL A 60 -2.24 11.83 -0.10
N LEU A 61 -2.44 12.12 -1.39
CA LEU A 61 -3.75 11.96 -2.02
C LEU A 61 -4.20 10.48 -2.03
N GLY A 62 -3.28 9.57 -2.33
CA GLY A 62 -3.56 8.13 -2.34
C GLY A 62 -3.73 7.50 -0.96
N ALA A 63 -3.19 8.11 0.10
CA ALA A 63 -3.26 7.58 1.47
C ALA A 63 -4.69 7.42 2.00
N VAL A 64 -5.66 8.15 1.43
CA VAL A 64 -7.09 7.98 1.72
C VAL A 64 -7.58 6.57 1.36
N GLY A 65 -7.00 5.95 0.32
CA GLY A 65 -7.28 4.55 -0.03
C GLY A 65 -6.87 3.59 1.09
N PHE A 66 -5.70 3.79 1.70
CA PHE A 66 -5.28 3.01 2.88
C PHE A 66 -6.19 3.27 4.08
N MET A 67 -6.53 4.53 4.35
CA MET A 67 -7.41 4.90 5.46
C MET A 67 -8.78 4.20 5.36
N LEU A 68 -9.44 4.30 4.21
CA LEU A 68 -10.74 3.67 4.00
C LEU A 68 -10.63 2.15 3.87
N GLY A 69 -9.51 1.63 3.37
CA GLY A 69 -9.22 0.20 3.28
C GLY A 69 -9.10 -0.44 4.66
N THR A 70 -8.17 0.01 5.48
CA THR A 70 -7.90 -0.58 6.80
C THR A 70 -9.02 -0.27 7.80
N GLY A 71 -9.43 1.00 7.92
CA GLY A 71 -10.49 1.39 8.84
C GLY A 71 -11.86 0.84 8.45
N GLY A 72 -12.15 0.79 7.14
CA GLY A 72 -13.38 0.22 6.61
C GLY A 72 -13.45 -1.29 6.77
N SER A 73 -12.36 -2.00 6.47
CA SER A 73 -12.29 -3.46 6.61
C SER A 73 -12.48 -3.90 8.06
N ALA A 74 -11.91 -3.17 9.03
CA ALA A 74 -12.12 -3.43 10.44
C ALA A 74 -13.60 -3.24 10.85
N LEU A 75 -14.26 -2.16 10.38
CA LEU A 75 -15.67 -1.89 10.65
C LEU A 75 -16.58 -2.94 10.00
N VAL A 76 -16.30 -3.35 8.77
CA VAL A 76 -17.05 -4.39 8.06
C VAL A 76 -16.88 -5.75 8.73
N ALA A 77 -15.65 -6.12 9.13
CA ALA A 77 -15.38 -7.34 9.87
C ALA A 77 -16.13 -7.38 11.22
N TYR A 78 -16.13 -6.26 11.96
CA TYR A 78 -16.91 -6.09 13.17
C TYR A 78 -18.41 -6.32 12.92
N THR A 79 -18.95 -5.72 11.87
CA THR A 79 -20.38 -5.82 11.53
C THR A 79 -20.77 -7.25 11.10
N LEU A 80 -19.86 -7.96 10.41
CA LEU A 80 -20.03 -9.38 10.09
C LEU A 80 -20.04 -10.25 11.36
N GLY A 81 -19.13 -9.96 12.31
CA GLY A 81 -19.07 -10.65 13.59
C GLY A 81 -20.31 -10.43 14.45
N ALA A 82 -20.93 -9.25 14.37
CA ALA A 82 -22.22 -8.95 15.00
C ALA A 82 -23.43 -9.58 14.31
N GLY A 83 -23.22 -10.41 13.28
CA GLY A 83 -24.29 -11.15 12.58
C GLY A 83 -25.08 -10.35 11.52
N SER A 84 -24.63 -9.13 11.18
CA SER A 84 -25.35 -8.25 10.26
C SER A 84 -24.70 -8.21 8.87
N GLU A 85 -24.78 -9.30 8.11
CA GLU A 85 -24.16 -9.42 6.77
C GLU A 85 -24.70 -8.38 5.78
N LYS A 86 -26.01 -8.11 5.78
CA LYS A 86 -26.62 -7.08 4.92
C LYS A 86 -26.00 -5.71 5.18
N ARG A 87 -25.89 -5.31 6.45
CA ARG A 87 -25.32 -4.02 6.85
C ARG A 87 -23.82 -3.94 6.55
N ALA A 88 -23.10 -5.05 6.68
CA ALA A 88 -21.68 -5.11 6.30
C ALA A 88 -21.50 -4.85 4.80
N ASN A 89 -22.35 -5.42 3.94
CA ASN A 89 -22.33 -5.18 2.49
C ASN A 89 -22.74 -3.74 2.13
N GLU A 90 -23.70 -3.14 2.84
CA GLU A 90 -24.07 -1.73 2.66
C GLU A 90 -22.91 -0.80 3.01
N ILE A 91 -22.22 -1.03 4.13
CA ILE A 91 -21.05 -0.25 4.55
C ILE A 91 -19.91 -0.43 3.54
N PHE A 92 -19.61 -1.67 3.15
CA PHE A 92 -18.59 -1.96 2.13
C PHE A 92 -18.86 -1.21 0.84
N SER A 93 -20.08 -1.29 0.31
CA SER A 93 -20.47 -0.61 -0.93
C SER A 93 -20.37 0.91 -0.79
N LEU A 94 -20.82 1.48 0.33
CA LEU A 94 -20.69 2.91 0.61
C LEU A 94 -19.23 3.35 0.57
N LEU A 95 -18.34 2.63 1.23
CA LEU A 95 -16.91 2.99 1.29
C LEU A 95 -16.26 2.97 -0.10
N ILE A 96 -16.59 1.97 -0.94
CA ILE A 96 -16.06 1.91 -2.30
C ILE A 96 -16.61 3.05 -3.17
N TYR A 97 -17.91 3.38 -3.09
CA TYR A 97 -18.47 4.48 -3.87
C TYR A 97 -17.95 5.85 -3.42
N VAL A 98 -17.79 6.07 -2.11
CA VAL A 98 -17.17 7.28 -1.56
C VAL A 98 -15.72 7.37 -2.00
N LEU A 99 -14.97 6.27 -1.99
CA LEU A 99 -13.59 6.23 -2.44
C LEU A 99 -13.45 6.66 -3.90
N ILE A 100 -14.31 6.14 -4.78
CA ILE A 100 -14.31 6.50 -6.21
C ILE A 100 -14.65 8.00 -6.37
N GLY A 101 -15.63 8.50 -5.64
CA GLY A 101 -16.00 9.92 -5.65
C GLY A 101 -14.87 10.84 -5.16
N LEU A 102 -14.24 10.49 -4.04
CA LEU A 102 -13.08 11.22 -3.51
C LEU A 102 -11.89 11.14 -4.46
N GLY A 103 -11.64 9.96 -5.05
CA GLY A 103 -10.58 9.78 -6.05
C GLY A 103 -10.78 10.69 -7.25
N ALA A 104 -12.02 10.84 -7.75
CA ALA A 104 -12.33 11.76 -8.85
C ALA A 104 -12.07 13.23 -8.46
N VAL A 105 -12.52 13.64 -7.27
CA VAL A 105 -12.26 14.99 -6.74
C VAL A 105 -10.77 15.26 -6.59
N PHE A 106 -10.03 14.31 -6.03
CA PHE A 106 -8.58 14.43 -5.84
C PHE A 106 -7.80 14.38 -7.15
N THR A 107 -8.27 13.63 -8.15
CA THR A 107 -7.68 13.65 -9.50
C THR A 107 -7.82 15.04 -10.12
N ILE A 108 -9.03 15.60 -10.13
CA ILE A 108 -9.30 16.94 -10.70
C ILE A 108 -8.53 18.00 -9.93
N GLY A 109 -8.66 18.03 -8.60
CA GLY A 109 -7.95 18.97 -7.74
C GLY A 109 -6.44 18.81 -7.81
N GLY A 110 -5.93 17.57 -7.79
CA GLY A 110 -4.52 17.26 -7.90
C GLY A 110 -3.92 17.76 -9.20
N ILE A 111 -4.58 17.58 -10.33
CA ILE A 111 -4.13 18.10 -11.64
C ILE A 111 -4.12 19.63 -11.63
N ALA A 112 -5.16 20.27 -11.07
CA ALA A 112 -5.24 21.73 -11.00
C ALA A 112 -4.13 22.33 -10.12
N PHE A 113 -3.80 21.69 -9.01
CA PHE A 113 -2.78 22.15 -8.07
C PHE A 113 -1.38 21.59 -8.31
N LEU A 114 -1.18 20.76 -9.32
CA LEU A 114 0.08 20.03 -9.57
C LEU A 114 1.26 20.99 -9.78
N THR A 115 1.11 21.99 -10.65
CA THR A 115 2.17 22.98 -10.95
C THR A 115 2.54 23.82 -9.73
N PRO A 116 1.60 24.49 -9.02
CA PRO A 116 1.97 25.25 -7.82
C PRO A 116 2.56 24.35 -6.73
N MET A 117 2.10 23.12 -6.59
CA MET A 117 2.63 22.19 -5.60
C MET A 117 4.05 21.74 -5.95
N SER A 118 4.34 21.45 -7.24
CA SER A 118 5.71 21.12 -7.69
C SER A 118 6.68 22.26 -7.37
N ARG A 119 6.29 23.50 -7.61
CA ARG A 119 7.12 24.68 -7.26
C ARG A 119 7.30 24.83 -5.75
N LEU A 120 6.24 24.62 -4.98
CA LEU A 120 6.30 24.67 -3.50
C LEU A 120 7.27 23.61 -2.94
N LEU A 121 7.32 22.43 -3.55
CA LEU A 121 8.22 21.34 -3.17
C LEU A 121 9.67 21.59 -3.61
N GLY A 122 9.92 22.63 -4.40
CA GLY A 122 11.28 23.03 -4.81
C GLY A 122 11.68 22.64 -6.24
N ALA A 123 10.70 22.31 -7.11
CA ALA A 123 11.00 22.07 -8.51
C ALA A 123 11.52 23.34 -9.18
N ASP A 124 12.70 23.26 -9.79
CA ASP A 124 13.24 24.30 -10.66
C ASP A 124 12.60 24.25 -12.06
N GLU A 125 12.99 25.19 -12.93
CA GLU A 125 12.42 25.27 -14.30
C GLU A 125 12.77 24.04 -15.17
N THR A 126 13.80 23.27 -14.83
CA THR A 126 14.19 22.04 -15.54
C THR A 126 13.41 20.83 -15.04
N MET A 127 13.15 20.73 -13.75
CA MET A 127 12.41 19.64 -13.14
C MET A 127 10.88 19.79 -13.28
N LEU A 128 10.39 21.02 -13.33
CA LEU A 128 8.95 21.31 -13.35
C LEU A 128 8.18 20.60 -14.47
N PRO A 129 8.64 20.59 -15.74
CA PRO A 129 7.97 19.84 -16.81
C PRO A 129 7.85 18.35 -16.51
N VAL A 130 8.91 17.73 -15.96
CA VAL A 130 8.97 16.32 -15.62
C VAL A 130 8.00 16.01 -14.49
N CYS A 131 7.99 16.82 -13.41
CA CYS A 131 7.04 16.69 -12.29
C CYS A 131 5.59 16.78 -12.78
N VAL A 132 5.28 17.72 -13.67
CA VAL A 132 3.92 17.94 -14.18
C VAL A 132 3.49 16.83 -15.13
N SER A 133 4.35 16.39 -16.06
CA SER A 133 4.05 15.30 -16.97
C SER A 133 3.80 13.99 -16.22
N TYR A 134 4.76 13.58 -15.38
CA TYR A 134 4.64 12.38 -14.54
C TYR A 134 3.43 12.45 -13.62
N GLY A 135 3.29 13.54 -12.88
CA GLY A 135 2.21 13.71 -11.91
C GLY A 135 0.81 13.69 -12.53
N ARG A 136 0.62 14.29 -13.73
CA ARG A 136 -0.67 14.22 -14.45
C ARG A 136 -1.05 12.79 -14.79
N ILE A 137 -0.10 12.03 -15.32
CA ILE A 137 -0.34 10.64 -15.68
C ILE A 137 -0.71 9.86 -14.43
N VAL A 138 0.09 9.92 -13.37
CA VAL A 138 -0.17 9.19 -12.13
C VAL A 138 -1.50 9.57 -11.48
N LEU A 139 -1.88 10.85 -11.51
CA LEU A 139 -3.17 11.31 -10.98
C LEU A 139 -4.37 10.73 -11.75
N LEU A 140 -4.26 10.47 -13.05
CA LEU A 140 -5.30 9.75 -13.81
C LEU A 140 -5.47 8.30 -13.31
N GLY A 141 -4.42 7.71 -12.76
CA GLY A 141 -4.45 6.39 -12.11
C GLY A 141 -4.80 6.41 -10.62
N LEU A 142 -5.13 7.57 -10.03
CA LEU A 142 -5.36 7.68 -8.59
C LEU A 142 -6.53 6.82 -8.10
N ILE A 143 -7.63 6.75 -8.83
CA ILE A 143 -8.78 5.89 -8.47
C ILE A 143 -8.38 4.42 -8.46
N PRO A 144 -7.79 3.83 -9.53
CA PRO A 144 -7.27 2.46 -9.49
C PRO A 144 -6.29 2.21 -8.36
N TYR A 145 -5.38 3.14 -8.08
CA TYR A 145 -4.42 3.04 -6.97
C TYR A 145 -5.13 2.95 -5.61
N MET A 146 -6.08 3.85 -5.35
CA MET A 146 -6.86 3.84 -4.12
C MET A 146 -7.69 2.56 -4.00
N LEU A 147 -8.32 2.10 -5.09
CA LEU A 147 -9.08 0.85 -5.13
C LEU A 147 -8.19 -0.37 -4.85
N GLN A 148 -7.01 -0.44 -5.45
CA GLN A 148 -6.06 -1.54 -5.23
C GLN A 148 -5.71 -1.66 -3.75
N ASN A 149 -5.31 -0.56 -3.10
CA ASN A 149 -4.95 -0.55 -1.67
C ASN A 149 -6.15 -0.91 -0.77
N THR A 150 -7.31 -0.37 -1.09
CA THR A 150 -8.54 -0.66 -0.35
C THR A 150 -8.95 -2.13 -0.48
N PHE A 151 -8.92 -2.68 -1.69
CA PHE A 151 -9.29 -4.08 -1.92
C PHE A 151 -8.30 -5.08 -1.33
N GLN A 152 -7.02 -4.74 -1.17
CA GLN A 152 -6.08 -5.58 -0.43
C GLN A 152 -6.62 -5.90 0.97
N SER A 153 -7.12 -4.91 1.70
CA SER A 153 -7.72 -5.10 3.03
C SER A 153 -9.07 -5.83 2.98
N PHE A 154 -9.92 -5.48 2.01
CA PHE A 154 -11.25 -6.10 1.90
C PHE A 154 -11.22 -7.54 1.40
N LEU A 155 -10.25 -7.95 0.59
CA LEU A 155 -10.09 -9.35 0.19
C LEU A 155 -9.71 -10.24 1.39
N VAL A 156 -8.97 -9.72 2.36
CA VAL A 156 -8.70 -10.41 3.63
C VAL A 156 -9.99 -10.54 4.44
N THR A 157 -10.76 -9.46 4.57
CA THR A 157 -12.06 -9.45 5.26
C THR A 157 -13.09 -10.37 4.58
N ALA A 158 -13.02 -10.48 3.25
CA ALA A 158 -13.83 -11.42 2.47
C ALA A 158 -13.38 -12.89 2.57
N GLU A 159 -12.41 -13.20 3.46
CA GLU A 159 -11.81 -14.52 3.63
C GLU A 159 -11.12 -15.04 2.35
N ARG A 160 -10.58 -14.12 1.54
CA ARG A 160 -9.89 -14.40 0.27
C ARG A 160 -8.49 -13.78 0.18
N PRO A 161 -7.63 -13.91 1.22
CA PRO A 161 -6.31 -13.30 1.19
C PRO A 161 -5.42 -13.82 0.05
N GLN A 162 -5.61 -15.10 -0.38
CA GLN A 162 -4.91 -15.67 -1.51
C GLN A 162 -5.27 -14.98 -2.84
N LEU A 163 -6.54 -14.60 -3.03
CA LEU A 163 -6.93 -13.83 -4.20
C LEU A 163 -6.25 -12.46 -4.21
N GLY A 164 -6.17 -11.80 -3.05
CA GLY A 164 -5.41 -10.55 -2.88
C GLY A 164 -3.95 -10.71 -3.29
N LEU A 165 -3.30 -11.80 -2.85
CA LEU A 165 -1.94 -12.11 -3.24
C LEU A 165 -1.79 -12.31 -4.76
N TYR A 166 -2.66 -13.09 -5.39
CA TYR A 166 -2.58 -13.31 -6.85
C TYR A 166 -2.80 -12.03 -7.64
N VAL A 167 -3.74 -11.18 -7.21
CA VAL A 167 -3.99 -9.87 -7.83
C VAL A 167 -2.77 -8.95 -7.67
N THR A 168 -2.15 -8.93 -6.50
CA THR A 168 -0.94 -8.13 -6.25
C THR A 168 0.23 -8.61 -7.10
N ILE A 169 0.43 -9.92 -7.21
CA ILE A 169 1.48 -10.49 -8.09
C ILE A 169 1.18 -10.13 -9.56
N ALA A 170 -0.07 -10.27 -10.01
CA ALA A 170 -0.43 -9.92 -11.38
C ALA A 170 -0.18 -8.44 -11.67
N ALA A 171 -0.55 -7.54 -10.75
CA ALA A 171 -0.26 -6.12 -10.87
C ALA A 171 1.25 -5.84 -10.89
N GLY A 172 2.03 -6.45 -9.98
CA GLY A 172 3.48 -6.26 -9.93
C GLY A 172 4.19 -6.79 -11.18
N VAL A 173 3.82 -7.97 -11.69
CA VAL A 173 4.36 -8.50 -12.95
C VAL A 173 3.99 -7.60 -14.12
N THR A 174 2.75 -7.11 -14.18
CA THR A 174 2.32 -6.14 -15.20
C THR A 174 3.17 -4.88 -15.16
N ASN A 175 3.42 -4.32 -13.97
CA ASN A 175 4.28 -3.14 -13.81
C ASN A 175 5.69 -3.41 -14.35
N ILE A 176 6.37 -4.46 -13.88
CA ILE A 176 7.74 -4.79 -14.30
C ILE A 176 7.84 -5.02 -15.82
N VAL A 177 6.89 -5.76 -16.41
CA VAL A 177 6.87 -6.03 -17.85
C VAL A 177 6.64 -4.74 -18.65
N LEU A 178 5.73 -3.87 -18.19
CA LEU A 178 5.44 -2.61 -18.87
C LEU A 178 6.57 -1.58 -18.67
N ASP A 179 7.24 -1.55 -17.51
CA ASP A 179 8.45 -0.74 -17.33
C ASP A 179 9.55 -1.17 -18.28
N ALA A 180 9.81 -2.47 -18.39
CA ALA A 180 10.78 -2.99 -19.36
C ALA A 180 10.40 -2.59 -20.81
N LEU A 181 9.11 -2.66 -21.16
CA LEU A 181 8.66 -2.31 -22.50
C LEU A 181 8.68 -0.80 -22.74
N PHE A 182 8.07 0.01 -21.88
CA PHE A 182 7.89 1.44 -22.12
C PHE A 182 9.15 2.24 -21.82
N VAL A 183 9.90 1.88 -20.79
CA VAL A 183 11.08 2.63 -20.36
C VAL A 183 12.34 2.11 -21.04
N ALA A 184 12.59 0.79 -21.02
CA ALA A 184 13.84 0.25 -21.57
C ALA A 184 13.79 0.06 -23.08
N VAL A 185 12.69 -0.45 -23.67
CA VAL A 185 12.60 -0.76 -25.10
C VAL A 185 12.11 0.44 -25.92
N LEU A 186 10.95 1.01 -25.53
CA LEU A 186 10.33 2.13 -26.27
C LEU A 186 10.92 3.49 -25.89
N GLN A 187 11.67 3.57 -24.78
CA GLN A 187 12.34 4.79 -24.31
C GLN A 187 11.39 5.99 -24.13
N TRP A 188 10.18 5.74 -23.62
CA TRP A 188 9.19 6.80 -23.35
C TRP A 188 9.50 7.60 -22.07
N GLY A 189 10.66 7.38 -21.45
CA GLY A 189 11.11 8.14 -20.30
C GLY A 189 10.18 8.01 -19.07
N VAL A 190 10.03 9.09 -18.33
CA VAL A 190 9.17 9.12 -17.12
C VAL A 190 7.69 8.88 -17.41
N GLU A 191 7.23 9.26 -18.60
CA GLU A 191 5.85 9.04 -19.01
C GLU A 191 5.56 7.55 -19.19
N GLY A 192 6.54 6.81 -19.72
CA GLY A 192 6.49 5.36 -19.83
C GLY A 192 6.37 4.69 -18.46
N ALA A 193 7.18 5.09 -17.49
CA ALA A 193 7.13 4.59 -16.13
C ALA A 193 5.78 4.91 -15.47
N ALA A 194 5.30 6.14 -15.61
CA ALA A 194 3.98 6.53 -15.09
C ALA A 194 2.85 5.69 -15.68
N LEU A 195 2.87 5.45 -17.01
CA LEU A 195 1.88 4.61 -17.69
C LEU A 195 1.93 3.16 -17.24
N ALA A 196 3.12 2.57 -17.08
CA ALA A 196 3.30 1.22 -16.55
C ALA A 196 2.71 1.09 -15.15
N THR A 197 2.98 2.06 -14.30
CA THR A 197 2.44 2.14 -12.93
C THR A 197 0.91 2.21 -12.95
N ILE A 198 0.30 3.08 -13.74
CA ILE A 198 -1.17 3.18 -13.80
C ILE A 198 -1.81 1.89 -14.31
N LEU A 199 -1.29 1.32 -15.38
CA LEU A 199 -1.84 0.10 -15.97
C LEU A 199 -1.78 -1.06 -14.98
N SER A 200 -0.69 -1.17 -14.22
CA SER A 200 -0.59 -2.16 -13.15
C SER A 200 -1.60 -1.93 -12.03
N GLN A 201 -1.85 -0.68 -11.66
CA GLN A 201 -2.86 -0.31 -10.67
C GLN A 201 -4.29 -0.59 -11.17
N PHE A 202 -4.55 -0.41 -12.48
CA PHE A 202 -5.81 -0.84 -13.08
C PHE A 202 -6.02 -2.34 -12.94
N VAL A 203 -5.01 -3.16 -13.18
CA VAL A 203 -5.08 -4.61 -12.93
C VAL A 203 -5.39 -4.88 -11.46
N GLY A 204 -4.66 -4.23 -10.54
CA GLY A 204 -4.82 -4.39 -9.09
C GLY A 204 -6.18 -3.93 -8.56
N GLY A 205 -6.79 -2.91 -9.15
CA GLY A 205 -8.07 -2.35 -8.73
C GLY A 205 -9.27 -2.98 -9.44
N ALA A 206 -9.19 -3.21 -10.76
CA ALA A 206 -10.30 -3.70 -11.57
C ALA A 206 -10.65 -5.17 -11.30
N ILE A 207 -9.66 -6.04 -11.11
CA ILE A 207 -9.90 -7.46 -10.85
C ILE A 207 -10.74 -7.65 -9.57
N PRO A 208 -10.41 -7.08 -8.41
CA PRO A 208 -11.25 -7.17 -7.22
C PRO A 208 -12.61 -6.47 -7.39
N LEU A 209 -12.64 -5.33 -8.09
CA LEU A 209 -13.89 -4.63 -8.36
C LEU A 209 -14.88 -5.54 -9.11
N VAL A 210 -14.43 -6.19 -10.19
CA VAL A 210 -15.24 -7.15 -10.95
C VAL A 210 -15.62 -8.36 -10.09
N TYR A 211 -14.70 -8.85 -9.26
CA TYR A 211 -14.99 -9.96 -8.33
C TYR A 211 -16.14 -9.63 -7.37
N PHE A 212 -16.15 -8.43 -6.78
CA PHE A 212 -17.19 -8.03 -5.83
C PHE A 212 -18.49 -7.56 -6.50
N LEU A 213 -18.46 -7.13 -7.76
CA LEU A 213 -19.66 -6.80 -8.54
C LEU A 213 -20.42 -8.05 -9.01
N ARG A 214 -19.70 -9.14 -9.28
CA ARG A 214 -20.30 -10.40 -9.72
C ARG A 214 -20.74 -11.25 -8.54
N PRO A 215 -21.72 -12.19 -8.72
CA PRO A 215 -21.99 -13.24 -7.75
C PRO A 215 -20.68 -13.97 -7.42
N ASN A 216 -20.28 -13.94 -6.17
CA ASN A 216 -19.04 -14.55 -5.71
C ASN A 216 -19.30 -15.44 -4.49
N SER A 217 -18.29 -16.22 -4.09
CA SER A 217 -18.37 -17.15 -2.97
C SER A 217 -17.98 -16.56 -1.62
N SER A 218 -17.76 -15.24 -1.55
CA SER A 218 -17.48 -14.53 -0.28
C SER A 218 -18.76 -13.95 0.32
N LYS A 219 -18.67 -13.50 1.57
CA LYS A 219 -19.76 -12.80 2.26
C LYS A 219 -19.89 -11.34 1.82
N LEU A 220 -18.88 -10.79 1.13
CA LEU A 220 -18.89 -9.41 0.67
C LEU A 220 -19.25 -9.30 -0.81
N ARG A 221 -20.18 -8.40 -1.11
CA ARG A 221 -20.64 -8.06 -2.46
C ARG A 221 -20.91 -6.58 -2.56
N LEU A 222 -20.59 -6.00 -3.70
CA LEU A 222 -20.99 -4.62 -4.02
C LEU A 222 -22.47 -4.62 -4.44
N GLY A 223 -23.23 -3.68 -3.91
CA GLY A 223 -24.64 -3.55 -4.17
C GLY A 223 -25.16 -2.15 -3.88
N ARG A 224 -26.49 -2.02 -3.83
CA ARG A 224 -27.14 -0.76 -3.46
C ARG A 224 -26.87 -0.45 -2.00
N THR A 225 -26.58 0.81 -1.71
CA THR A 225 -26.37 1.32 -0.36
C THR A 225 -27.03 2.67 -0.20
N SER A 226 -27.33 3.05 1.04
CA SER A 226 -27.73 4.40 1.43
C SER A 226 -26.56 5.10 2.10
N PHE A 227 -26.63 6.44 2.17
CA PHE A 227 -25.57 7.20 2.82
C PHE A 227 -25.64 7.06 4.34
N HIS A 228 -24.65 6.39 4.90
CA HIS A 228 -24.49 6.19 6.34
C HIS A 228 -23.29 7.00 6.87
N GLY A 229 -23.45 8.29 7.09
CA GLY A 229 -22.38 9.20 7.51
C GLY A 229 -21.64 8.75 8.79
N ARG A 230 -22.37 8.18 9.78
CA ARG A 230 -21.74 7.64 11.00
C ARG A 230 -20.82 6.44 10.73
N ALA A 231 -21.16 5.60 9.77
CA ALA A 231 -20.31 4.45 9.40
C ALA A 231 -19.05 4.95 8.67
N LEU A 232 -19.19 5.93 7.78
CA LEU A 232 -18.07 6.57 7.11
C LEU A 232 -17.11 7.23 8.10
N LEU A 233 -17.64 8.03 9.04
CA LEU A 233 -16.81 8.65 10.09
C LEU A 233 -16.08 7.63 10.96
N LYS A 234 -16.73 6.52 11.32
CA LYS A 234 -16.09 5.43 12.06
C LYS A 234 -14.98 4.76 11.24
N ALA A 235 -15.20 4.53 9.96
CA ALA A 235 -14.17 3.98 9.08
C ALA A 235 -12.97 4.93 8.96
N CYS A 236 -13.21 6.23 8.76
CA CYS A 236 -12.15 7.24 8.74
C CYS A 236 -11.40 7.32 10.08
N ALA A 237 -12.11 7.32 11.20
CA ALA A 237 -11.50 7.35 12.54
C ALA A 237 -10.64 6.10 12.80
N ASN A 238 -11.14 4.92 12.43
CA ASN A 238 -10.37 3.67 12.57
C ASN A 238 -9.11 3.63 11.67
N GLY A 239 -9.20 4.21 10.46
CA GLY A 239 -8.09 4.22 9.51
C GLY A 239 -7.20 5.45 9.61
N SER A 240 -7.52 6.42 10.48
CA SER A 240 -6.72 7.65 10.63
C SER A 240 -5.29 7.39 11.07
N SER A 241 -5.04 6.33 11.84
CA SER A 241 -3.69 5.90 12.22
C SER A 241 -2.83 5.55 10.99
N GLU A 242 -3.37 4.82 10.03
CA GLU A 242 -2.67 4.47 8.79
C GLU A 242 -2.41 5.70 7.93
N PHE A 243 -3.38 6.59 7.83
CA PHE A 243 -3.24 7.87 7.13
C PHE A 243 -2.12 8.71 7.73
N MET A 244 -2.13 8.90 9.06
CA MET A 244 -1.10 9.64 9.78
C MET A 244 0.27 8.98 9.69
N THR A 245 0.34 7.65 9.74
CA THR A 245 1.59 6.90 9.58
C THR A 245 2.21 7.17 8.22
N ASN A 246 1.43 7.10 7.14
CA ASN A 246 1.93 7.36 5.78
C ASN A 246 2.44 8.80 5.62
N ILE A 247 1.70 9.79 6.13
CA ILE A 247 2.14 11.20 6.12
C ILE A 247 3.43 11.37 6.94
N SER A 248 3.45 10.82 8.16
CA SER A 248 4.62 10.93 9.06
C SER A 248 5.87 10.32 8.43
N MET A 249 5.75 9.15 7.82
CA MET A 249 6.87 8.51 7.12
C MET A 249 7.40 9.41 5.98
N SER A 250 6.50 10.01 5.19
CA SER A 250 6.88 10.90 4.09
C SER A 250 7.61 12.14 4.61
N VAL A 251 7.09 12.78 5.66
CA VAL A 251 7.70 13.96 6.30
C VAL A 251 9.06 13.61 6.92
N VAL A 252 9.14 12.51 7.65
CA VAL A 252 10.39 12.06 8.29
C VAL A 252 11.45 11.78 7.24
N ASN A 253 11.12 11.07 6.16
CA ASN A 253 12.06 10.81 5.06
C ASN A 253 12.58 12.12 4.42
N MET A 254 11.68 13.08 4.19
CA MET A 254 12.06 14.39 3.65
C MET A 254 13.03 15.14 4.59
N LEU A 255 12.76 15.15 5.90
CA LEU A 255 13.61 15.79 6.90
C LEU A 255 14.98 15.12 7.03
N TYR A 256 15.03 13.77 7.00
CA TYR A 256 16.29 13.03 7.01
C TYR A 256 17.12 13.33 5.77
N ASN A 257 16.53 13.27 4.58
CA ASN A 257 17.22 13.57 3.33
C ASN A 257 17.77 15.01 3.33
N TRP A 258 16.99 15.99 3.79
CA TRP A 258 17.42 17.38 3.90
C TRP A 258 18.61 17.55 4.87
N GLN A 259 18.52 16.93 6.05
CA GLN A 259 19.58 17.03 7.06
C GLN A 259 20.85 16.31 6.61
N LEU A 260 20.74 15.12 6.02
CA LEU A 260 21.88 14.35 5.53
C LEU A 260 22.58 15.06 4.36
N MET A 261 21.80 15.68 3.46
CA MET A 261 22.37 16.48 2.38
C MET A 261 23.23 17.63 2.93
N ARG A 262 22.80 18.29 4.03
CA ARG A 262 23.56 19.38 4.67
C ARG A 262 24.79 18.89 5.38
N LEU A 263 24.77 17.71 6.03
CA LEU A 263 25.87 17.22 6.88
C LEU A 263 26.91 16.40 6.12
N MET A 264 26.45 15.56 5.15
CA MET A 264 27.26 14.53 4.50
C MET A 264 27.20 14.60 2.96
N GLY A 265 26.43 15.54 2.40
CA GLY A 265 26.24 15.63 0.96
C GLY A 265 25.47 14.45 0.35
N SER A 266 25.63 14.23 -0.96
CA SER A 266 24.96 13.17 -1.70
C SER A 266 25.30 11.76 -1.21
N GLY A 267 26.51 11.52 -0.72
CA GLY A 267 26.92 10.23 -0.18
C GLY A 267 26.11 9.81 1.05
N GLY A 268 25.82 10.75 1.96
CA GLY A 268 24.97 10.47 3.13
C GLY A 268 23.55 10.10 2.76
N VAL A 269 22.99 10.77 1.76
CA VAL A 269 21.63 10.47 1.25
C VAL A 269 21.59 9.10 0.58
N ALA A 270 22.64 8.72 -0.17
CA ALA A 270 22.72 7.41 -0.81
C ALA A 270 22.77 6.27 0.22
N VAL A 271 23.61 6.39 1.26
CA VAL A 271 23.67 5.40 2.35
C VAL A 271 22.34 5.27 3.08
N TYR A 272 21.67 6.39 3.37
CA TYR A 272 20.36 6.38 3.99
C TYR A 272 19.32 5.69 3.09
N GLY A 273 19.35 5.92 1.79
CA GLY A 273 18.49 5.24 0.82
C GLY A 273 18.59 3.72 0.90
N VAL A 274 19.82 3.18 0.96
CA VAL A 274 20.04 1.73 1.12
C VAL A 274 19.42 1.21 2.42
N ILE A 275 19.63 1.91 3.53
CA ILE A 275 19.04 1.53 4.82
C ILE A 275 17.52 1.54 4.74
N MET A 276 16.94 2.53 4.08
CA MET A 276 15.48 2.65 3.93
C MET A 276 14.88 1.53 3.08
N TYR A 277 15.54 1.08 2.00
CA TYR A 277 15.06 -0.06 1.22
C TYR A 277 14.97 -1.33 2.05
N VAL A 278 15.98 -1.63 2.87
CA VAL A 278 15.96 -2.78 3.79
C VAL A 278 14.85 -2.61 4.83
N ASN A 279 14.72 -1.41 5.39
CA ASN A 279 13.71 -1.10 6.39
C ASN A 279 12.27 -1.25 5.83
N PHE A 280 12.02 -0.84 4.58
CA PHE A 280 10.72 -1.03 3.94
C PHE A 280 10.30 -2.49 3.83
N ILE A 281 11.23 -3.40 3.52
CA ILE A 281 10.92 -4.84 3.46
C ILE A 281 10.54 -5.36 4.86
N PHE A 282 11.25 -4.93 5.90
CA PHE A 282 10.95 -5.35 7.27
C PHE A 282 9.60 -4.78 7.76
N ILE A 283 9.35 -3.51 7.51
CA ILE A 283 8.05 -2.88 7.81
C ILE A 283 6.91 -3.59 7.05
N ALA A 284 7.11 -3.92 5.79
CA ALA A 284 6.12 -4.62 4.97
C ALA A 284 5.69 -5.96 5.57
N ILE A 285 6.60 -6.70 6.20
CA ILE A 285 6.30 -7.96 6.88
C ILE A 285 5.34 -7.73 8.06
N PHE A 286 5.61 -6.72 8.90
CA PHE A 286 4.75 -6.39 10.04
C PHE A 286 3.41 -5.80 9.61
N LEU A 287 3.40 -4.92 8.62
CA LEU A 287 2.17 -4.38 8.04
C LEU A 287 1.31 -5.47 7.42
N GLY A 288 1.92 -6.40 6.69
CA GLY A 288 1.22 -7.54 6.12
C GLY A 288 0.59 -8.45 7.17
N TYR A 289 1.30 -8.70 8.27
CA TYR A 289 0.74 -9.43 9.41
C TYR A 289 -0.41 -8.67 10.07
N SER A 290 -0.26 -7.38 10.30
CA SER A 290 -1.31 -6.52 10.86
C SER A 290 -2.56 -6.50 9.99
N MET A 291 -2.40 -6.26 8.68
CA MET A 291 -3.49 -6.28 7.70
C MET A 291 -4.19 -7.64 7.67
N GLY A 292 -3.42 -8.75 7.74
CA GLY A 292 -3.95 -10.10 7.74
C GLY A 292 -4.73 -10.46 9.01
N SER A 293 -4.30 -9.97 10.17
CA SER A 293 -4.90 -10.28 11.47
C SER A 293 -6.06 -9.35 11.85
N ALA A 294 -6.08 -8.12 11.37
CA ALA A 294 -7.07 -7.11 11.73
C ALA A 294 -8.54 -7.57 11.50
N PRO A 295 -8.93 -8.19 10.37
CA PRO A 295 -10.29 -8.66 10.17
C PRO A 295 -10.68 -9.80 11.13
N ILE A 296 -9.73 -10.67 11.54
CA ILE A 296 -9.99 -11.73 12.52
C ILE A 296 -10.35 -11.11 13.87
N VAL A 297 -9.55 -10.14 14.31
CA VAL A 297 -9.79 -9.40 15.56
C VAL A 297 -11.12 -8.65 15.49
N GLY A 298 -11.36 -7.92 14.40
CA GLY A 298 -12.59 -7.17 14.16
C GLY A 298 -13.83 -8.06 14.23
N TYR A 299 -13.79 -9.23 13.60
CA TYR A 299 -14.88 -10.20 13.61
C TYR A 299 -15.17 -10.70 15.02
N HIS A 300 -14.17 -11.20 15.75
CA HIS A 300 -14.37 -11.73 17.10
C HIS A 300 -14.75 -10.63 18.10
N TYR A 301 -14.31 -9.40 17.88
CA TYR A 301 -14.76 -8.26 18.68
C TYR A 301 -16.25 -7.98 18.45
N GLY A 302 -16.70 -8.00 17.20
CA GLY A 302 -18.12 -7.85 16.84
C GLY A 302 -19.00 -8.99 17.40
N ALA A 303 -18.47 -10.22 17.40
CA ALA A 303 -19.13 -11.40 17.96
C ALA A 303 -19.10 -11.46 19.51
N GLY A 304 -18.44 -10.52 20.18
CA GLY A 304 -18.30 -10.53 21.64
C GLY A 304 -17.43 -11.66 22.22
N ASN A 305 -16.66 -12.36 21.38
CA ASN A 305 -15.83 -13.51 21.77
C ASN A 305 -14.52 -13.08 22.43
N ARG A 306 -14.60 -12.70 23.70
CA ARG A 306 -13.46 -12.21 24.49
C ARG A 306 -12.36 -13.27 24.69
N THR A 307 -12.74 -14.55 24.73
CA THR A 307 -11.78 -15.64 24.92
C THR A 307 -10.86 -15.76 23.72
N GLU A 308 -11.45 -15.74 22.49
CA GLU A 308 -10.66 -15.77 21.26
C GLU A 308 -9.80 -14.52 21.10
N LEU A 309 -10.32 -13.33 21.44
CA LEU A 309 -9.56 -12.09 21.41
C LEU A 309 -8.30 -12.11 22.27
N ARG A 310 -8.42 -12.62 23.53
CA ARG A 310 -7.25 -12.78 24.41
C ARG A 310 -6.24 -13.78 23.85
N GLY A 311 -6.75 -14.87 23.28
CA GLY A 311 -5.93 -15.88 22.62
C GLY A 311 -5.20 -15.32 21.41
N LEU A 312 -5.89 -14.55 20.56
CA LEU A 312 -5.32 -13.87 19.39
C LEU A 312 -4.24 -12.86 19.79
N LEU A 313 -4.50 -12.03 20.80
CA LEU A 313 -3.52 -11.07 21.30
C LEU A 313 -2.22 -11.76 21.73
N ARG A 314 -2.32 -12.81 22.58
CA ARG A 314 -1.14 -13.56 23.04
C ARG A 314 -0.38 -14.20 21.89
N LYS A 315 -1.10 -14.84 20.95
CA LYS A 315 -0.50 -15.48 19.77
C LYS A 315 0.17 -14.44 18.85
N SER A 316 -0.48 -13.31 18.62
CA SER A 316 0.08 -12.23 17.79
C SER A 316 1.32 -11.62 18.42
N LEU A 317 1.32 -11.33 19.71
CA LEU A 317 2.51 -10.83 20.41
C LEU A 317 3.68 -11.82 20.30
N CYS A 318 3.42 -13.12 20.49
CA CYS A 318 4.44 -14.15 20.34
C CYS A 318 5.00 -14.19 18.91
N ILE A 319 4.12 -14.19 17.88
CA ILE A 319 4.54 -14.21 16.47
C ILE A 319 5.36 -12.96 16.14
N ILE A 320 4.90 -11.77 16.52
CA ILE A 320 5.59 -10.51 16.24
C ILE A 320 6.96 -10.48 16.94
N THR A 321 7.05 -10.94 18.19
CA THR A 321 8.31 -10.99 18.91
C THR A 321 9.30 -11.95 18.23
N VAL A 322 8.86 -13.15 17.86
CA VAL A 322 9.72 -14.11 17.15
C VAL A 322 10.15 -13.54 15.80
N MET A 323 9.23 -12.96 15.02
CA MET A 323 9.55 -12.30 13.75
C MET A 323 10.57 -11.17 13.94
N SER A 324 10.40 -10.32 14.96
CA SER A 324 11.34 -9.24 15.29
C SER A 324 12.75 -9.77 15.56
N VAL A 325 12.87 -10.80 16.39
CA VAL A 325 14.18 -11.40 16.72
C VAL A 325 14.82 -11.99 15.46
N VAL A 326 14.06 -12.74 14.66
CA VAL A 326 14.56 -13.35 13.41
C VAL A 326 15.00 -12.28 12.41
N LEU A 327 14.19 -11.24 12.20
CA LEU A 327 14.51 -10.16 11.27
C LEU A 327 15.70 -9.33 11.74
N THR A 328 15.82 -9.07 13.05
CA THR A 328 16.99 -8.37 13.62
C THR A 328 18.25 -9.19 13.42
N ALA A 329 18.21 -10.50 13.71
CA ALA A 329 19.34 -11.40 13.46
C ALA A 329 19.70 -11.44 11.97
N ALA A 330 18.70 -11.54 11.08
CA ALA A 330 18.93 -11.49 9.63
C ALA A 330 19.53 -10.16 9.19
N ALA A 331 19.06 -9.03 9.70
CA ALA A 331 19.62 -7.71 9.41
C ALA A 331 21.09 -7.59 9.80
N LEU A 332 21.45 -8.06 11.00
CA LEU A 332 22.83 -8.05 11.49
C LEU A 332 23.75 -8.96 10.65
N LEU A 333 23.29 -10.15 10.31
CA LEU A 333 24.06 -11.11 9.50
C LEU A 333 24.21 -10.64 8.04
N LEU A 334 23.19 -10.01 7.48
CA LEU A 334 23.15 -9.57 6.09
C LEU A 334 23.65 -8.13 5.90
N ALA A 335 23.89 -7.37 6.96
CA ALA A 335 24.31 -5.96 6.87
C ALA A 335 25.53 -5.79 5.97
N ARG A 336 26.58 -6.61 6.15
CA ARG A 336 27.81 -6.54 5.36
C ARG A 336 27.61 -6.96 3.90
N PRO A 337 26.99 -8.13 3.56
CA PRO A 337 26.74 -8.47 2.16
C PRO A 337 25.78 -7.51 1.47
N LEU A 338 24.76 -6.98 2.17
CA LEU A 338 23.85 -6.00 1.58
C LEU A 338 24.55 -4.69 1.26
N SER A 339 25.41 -4.17 2.15
CA SER A 339 26.16 -2.95 1.86
C SER A 339 27.09 -3.10 0.63
N LEU A 340 27.64 -4.29 0.40
CA LEU A 340 28.52 -4.57 -0.76
C LEU A 340 27.75 -4.64 -2.09
N ILE A 341 26.45 -4.85 -2.08
CA ILE A 341 25.62 -4.84 -3.31
C ILE A 341 25.40 -3.40 -3.80
N PHE A 342 25.27 -2.45 -2.86
CA PHE A 342 24.90 -1.06 -3.18
C PHE A 342 26.11 -0.11 -3.24
N VAL A 343 27.19 -0.45 -2.54
CA VAL A 343 28.45 0.31 -2.59
C VAL A 343 29.40 -0.48 -3.47
N SER A 344 29.53 -0.09 -4.75
CA SER A 344 30.59 -0.58 -5.61
C SER A 344 31.92 -0.35 -4.93
N LYS A 345 32.78 -1.37 -4.92
CA LYS A 345 34.17 -1.24 -4.49
C LYS A 345 34.86 -0.22 -5.38
N GLU A 346 34.85 1.05 -5.00
CA GLU A 346 35.91 1.93 -5.42
C GLU A 346 37.08 1.72 -4.46
N PRO A 347 38.29 1.56 -4.99
CA PRO A 347 39.48 1.25 -4.23
C PRO A 347 39.89 2.34 -3.25
#